data_145b8ad9ac6bd53dc087608d71d62099
#
_entry.id   145b8ad9ac6bd53dc087608d71d62099
#
_cell.length_a   1.000
_cell.length_b   1.000
_cell.length_c   1.000
_cell.angle_alpha   90.00
_cell.angle_beta   90.00
_cell.angle_gamma   90.00
#
_symmetry.space_group_name_H-M   'P 1'
#
loop_
_entity.id
_entity.type
_entity.pdbx_description
1 polymer ?
#
loop_
_entity_poly.entity_id
_entity_poly.type
_entity_poly.pdbx_seq_one_letter_code
_entity_poly.pdbx_strand_id
1 'polypeptide(L)'
;MESGDAHILRNVVKKSQSIDMVRNAFRWAREAGLQTMGFFIYGMPQETEETMEKTTRLALELDPDLAHFMLATPYPGTEMYDVIQKYGNIFANEWQDYAIQSDKARFTMPDYDPDMVVRKWKEAYRRFYLYRPKRVWEKVSKKSFWTELPSTMTNAKRFFLPEKVPVVGKADA
;
A
#
# COMPACT_ATOMS: atom_id res chain seq x y z
N MET A 1 -0.48 9.35 -6.15
CA MET A 1 0.04 8.32 -7.07
C MET A 1 -0.24 6.95 -6.47
N GLU A 2 -0.64 5.97 -7.25
CA GLU A 2 -1.08 4.67 -6.71
C GLU A 2 -0.13 3.52 -7.06
N SER A 3 0.50 3.50 -8.24
CA SER A 3 1.38 2.42 -8.68
C SER A 3 2.67 2.94 -9.30
N GLY A 4 3.75 2.18 -9.17
CA GLY A 4 5.04 2.40 -9.82
C GLY A 4 5.17 1.72 -11.17
N ASP A 5 4.16 0.98 -11.60
CA ASP A 5 4.11 0.36 -12.92
C ASP A 5 3.23 1.17 -13.85
N ALA A 6 3.78 1.53 -15.02
CA ALA A 6 3.09 2.39 -15.99
C ALA A 6 1.85 1.73 -16.61
N HIS A 7 1.86 0.39 -16.78
CA HIS A 7 0.71 -0.34 -17.29
C HIS A 7 -0.44 -0.34 -16.28
N ILE A 8 -0.15 -0.68 -15.03
CA ILE A 8 -1.13 -0.67 -13.93
C ILE A 8 -1.70 0.74 -13.75
N LEU A 9 -0.84 1.76 -13.72
CA LEU A 9 -1.26 3.14 -13.53
C LEU A 9 -2.21 3.63 -14.63
N ARG A 10 -1.91 3.31 -15.89
CA ARG A 10 -2.69 3.77 -17.05
C ARG A 10 -3.94 2.92 -17.30
N ASN A 11 -3.83 1.59 -17.27
CA ASN A 11 -4.86 0.69 -17.77
C ASN A 11 -5.77 0.14 -16.68
N VAL A 12 -5.27 -0.02 -15.46
CA VAL A 12 -6.03 -0.54 -14.33
C VAL A 12 -6.57 0.60 -13.47
N VAL A 13 -5.70 1.51 -13.04
CA VAL A 13 -6.09 2.68 -12.22
C VAL A 13 -6.69 3.80 -13.09
N LYS A 14 -6.43 3.79 -14.39
CA LYS A 14 -6.94 4.76 -15.38
C LYS A 14 -6.52 6.21 -15.10
N LYS A 15 -5.27 6.39 -14.62
CA LYS A 15 -4.67 7.71 -14.40
C LYS A 15 -3.86 8.15 -15.61
N SER A 16 -4.07 9.39 -16.05
CA SER A 16 -3.34 10.00 -17.18
C SER A 16 -1.93 10.48 -16.82
N GLN A 17 -1.55 10.48 -15.55
CA GLN A 17 -0.22 10.90 -15.10
C GLN A 17 0.86 9.85 -15.45
N SER A 18 2.03 10.30 -15.89
CA SER A 18 3.20 9.42 -16.08
C SER A 18 4.05 9.36 -14.81
N ILE A 19 4.87 8.31 -14.69
CA ILE A 19 5.84 8.18 -13.59
C ILE A 19 6.80 9.38 -13.56
N ASP A 20 7.22 9.90 -14.72
CA ASP A 20 8.12 11.05 -14.78
C ASP A 20 7.46 12.36 -14.33
N MET A 21 6.16 12.54 -14.61
CA MET A 21 5.41 13.67 -14.04
C MET A 21 5.39 13.62 -12.53
N VAL A 22 5.22 12.42 -11.96
CA VAL A 22 5.25 12.23 -10.51
C VAL A 22 6.64 12.52 -9.94
N ARG A 23 7.72 12.02 -10.57
CA ARG A 23 9.10 12.33 -10.18
C ARG A 23 9.37 13.84 -10.14
N ASN A 24 8.95 14.53 -11.20
CA ASN A 24 9.11 15.97 -11.29
C ASN A 24 8.32 16.71 -10.20
N ALA A 25 7.07 16.31 -9.95
CA ALA A 25 6.24 16.93 -8.91
C ALA A 25 6.87 16.79 -7.51
N PHE A 26 7.38 15.61 -7.16
CA PHE A 26 8.06 15.40 -5.88
C PHE A 26 9.38 16.16 -5.78
N ARG A 27 10.14 16.26 -6.88
CA ARG A 27 11.35 17.06 -6.94
C ARG A 27 11.05 18.54 -6.70
N TRP A 28 10.10 19.12 -7.43
CA TRP A 28 9.72 20.53 -7.31
C TRP A 28 9.15 20.86 -5.92
N ALA A 29 8.32 19.96 -5.35
CA ALA A 29 7.83 20.15 -3.99
C ALA A 29 8.98 20.21 -2.97
N ARG A 30 9.98 19.33 -3.11
CA ARG A 30 11.18 19.32 -2.26
C ARG A 30 12.02 20.57 -2.42
N GLU A 31 12.25 21.02 -3.66
CA GLU A 31 12.97 22.27 -3.97
C GLU A 31 12.26 23.50 -3.38
N ALA A 32 10.93 23.47 -3.34
CA ALA A 32 10.10 24.51 -2.71
C ALA A 32 9.99 24.39 -1.18
N GLY A 33 10.63 23.41 -0.55
CA GLY A 33 10.56 23.18 0.90
C GLY A 33 9.21 22.66 1.41
N LEU A 34 8.37 22.11 0.53
CA LEU A 34 7.06 21.58 0.89
C LEU A 34 7.18 20.16 1.46
N GLN A 35 6.39 19.87 2.47
CA GLN A 35 6.21 18.50 2.94
C GLN A 35 5.40 17.70 1.92
N THR A 36 5.81 16.46 1.70
CA THR A 36 5.23 15.59 0.69
C THR A 36 4.64 14.32 1.31
N MET A 37 3.50 13.88 0.77
CA MET A 37 2.89 12.61 1.14
C MET A 37 2.64 11.77 -0.12
N GLY A 38 3.11 10.52 -0.10
CA GLY A 38 2.89 9.55 -1.18
C GLY A 38 1.84 8.51 -0.78
N PHE A 39 0.88 8.24 -1.67
CA PHE A 39 -0.10 7.18 -1.52
C PHE A 39 0.19 6.08 -2.55
N PHE A 40 0.35 4.84 -2.09
CA PHE A 40 0.70 3.69 -2.90
C PHE A 40 -0.27 2.55 -2.60
N ILE A 41 -0.82 1.92 -3.64
CA ILE A 41 -1.81 0.84 -3.51
C ILE A 41 -1.17 -0.46 -4.00
N TYR A 42 -1.43 -1.53 -3.28
CA TYR A 42 -0.95 -2.89 -3.56
C TYR A 42 -2.12 -3.83 -3.78
N GLY A 43 -1.97 -4.73 -4.73
CA GLY A 43 -2.97 -5.74 -5.02
C GLY A 43 -4.11 -5.25 -5.90
N MET A 44 -3.85 -4.29 -6.80
CA MET A 44 -4.78 -3.99 -7.89
C MET A 44 -4.95 -5.22 -8.79
N PRO A 45 -6.11 -5.40 -9.44
CA PRO A 45 -6.25 -6.41 -10.49
C PRO A 45 -5.10 -6.35 -11.50
N GLN A 46 -4.59 -7.49 -11.97
CA GLN A 46 -3.45 -7.64 -12.86
C GLN A 46 -2.08 -7.27 -12.27
N GLU A 47 -1.99 -6.88 -11.01
CA GLU A 47 -0.69 -6.70 -10.37
C GLU A 47 -0.01 -8.05 -10.12
N THR A 48 1.30 -8.04 -10.34
CA THR A 48 2.22 -9.15 -10.06
C THR A 48 3.19 -8.74 -8.97
N GLU A 49 3.95 -9.70 -8.47
CA GLU A 49 5.04 -9.41 -7.53
C GLU A 49 6.04 -8.39 -8.11
N GLU A 50 6.31 -8.46 -9.42
CA GLU A 50 7.22 -7.52 -10.11
C GLU A 50 6.64 -6.10 -10.16
N THR A 51 5.35 -5.92 -10.48
CA THR A 51 4.73 -4.59 -10.57
C THR A 51 4.63 -3.94 -9.19
N MET A 52 4.34 -4.70 -8.15
CA MET A 52 4.38 -4.23 -6.76
C MET A 52 5.79 -3.88 -6.30
N GLU A 53 6.82 -4.61 -6.75
CA GLU A 53 8.22 -4.24 -6.48
C GLU A 53 8.58 -2.91 -7.16
N LYS A 54 8.11 -2.64 -8.39
CA LYS A 54 8.29 -1.33 -9.05
C LYS A 54 7.65 -0.22 -8.22
N THR A 55 6.47 -0.46 -7.63
CA THR A 55 5.79 0.49 -6.74
C THR A 55 6.62 0.76 -5.48
N THR A 56 7.17 -0.28 -4.86
CA THR A 56 8.06 -0.14 -3.70
C THR A 56 9.32 0.66 -4.04
N ARG A 57 9.98 0.35 -5.17
CA ARG A 57 11.18 1.08 -5.62
C ARG A 57 10.89 2.54 -5.87
N LEU A 58 9.77 2.84 -6.53
CA LEU A 58 9.37 4.22 -6.79
C LEU A 58 9.08 4.98 -5.49
N ALA A 59 8.45 4.36 -4.50
CA ALA A 59 8.24 4.97 -3.19
C ALA A 59 9.57 5.32 -2.50
N LEU A 60 10.56 4.43 -2.60
CA LEU A 60 11.91 4.65 -2.05
C LEU A 60 12.68 5.73 -2.81
N GLU A 61 12.52 5.80 -4.13
CA GLU A 61 13.14 6.80 -5.01
C GLU A 61 12.58 8.20 -4.74
N LEU A 62 11.25 8.32 -4.72
CA LEU A 62 10.56 9.59 -4.48
C LEU A 62 10.82 10.16 -3.09
N ASP A 63 11.07 9.29 -2.12
CA ASP A 63 11.39 9.63 -0.74
C ASP A 63 10.44 10.70 -0.13
N PRO A 64 9.10 10.52 -0.18
CA PRO A 64 8.18 11.45 0.45
C PRO A 64 8.42 11.53 1.96
N ASP A 65 8.04 12.64 2.60
CA ASP A 65 8.11 12.77 4.08
C ASP A 65 7.23 11.73 4.77
N LEU A 66 6.06 11.44 4.18
CA LEU A 66 5.16 10.37 4.59
C LEU A 66 4.78 9.50 3.40
N ALA A 67 4.74 8.19 3.60
CA ALA A 67 4.22 7.23 2.63
C ALA A 67 3.08 6.41 3.24
N HIS A 68 1.94 6.40 2.57
CA HIS A 68 0.85 5.50 2.87
C HIS A 68 0.83 4.37 1.86
N PHE A 69 1.01 3.15 2.34
CA PHE A 69 0.85 1.93 1.56
C PHE A 69 -0.49 1.31 1.93
N MET A 70 -1.37 1.12 0.95
CA MET A 70 -2.73 0.62 1.14
C MET A 70 -2.93 -0.66 0.33
N LEU A 71 -3.81 -1.52 0.82
CA LEU A 71 -4.31 -2.65 0.03
C LEU A 71 -5.48 -2.19 -0.82
N ALA A 72 -5.54 -2.68 -2.07
CA ALA A 72 -6.66 -2.43 -2.95
C ALA A 72 -7.95 -2.97 -2.32
N THR A 73 -8.97 -2.12 -2.29
CA THR A 73 -10.28 -2.46 -1.71
C THR A 73 -11.36 -2.21 -2.75
N PRO A 74 -12.13 -3.24 -3.15
CA PRO A 74 -13.18 -3.11 -4.14
C PRO A 74 -14.43 -2.47 -3.52
N TYR A 75 -14.58 -1.16 -3.65
CA TYR A 75 -15.76 -0.48 -3.12
C TYR A 75 -16.99 -0.72 -4.01
N PRO A 76 -18.17 -0.98 -3.43
CA PRO A 76 -19.42 -1.10 -4.19
C PRO A 76 -19.66 0.10 -5.11
N GLY A 77 -20.08 -0.16 -6.33
CA GLY A 77 -20.32 0.87 -7.35
C GLY A 77 -19.07 1.31 -8.11
N THR A 78 -17.93 0.66 -7.91
CA THR A 78 -16.73 0.89 -8.72
C THR A 78 -16.56 -0.21 -9.78
N GLU A 79 -15.94 0.13 -10.90
CA GLU A 79 -15.60 -0.84 -11.95
C GLU A 79 -14.75 -2.01 -11.40
N MET A 80 -13.84 -1.73 -10.47
CA MET A 80 -13.05 -2.75 -9.80
C MET A 80 -13.95 -3.77 -9.06
N TYR A 81 -14.97 -3.29 -8.36
CA TYR A 81 -15.93 -4.14 -7.66
C TYR A 81 -16.66 -5.06 -8.64
N ASP A 82 -17.17 -4.51 -9.75
CA ASP A 82 -17.91 -5.27 -10.76
C ASP A 82 -17.04 -6.34 -11.42
N VAL A 83 -15.79 -6.00 -11.73
CA VAL A 83 -14.81 -6.96 -12.30
C VAL A 83 -14.53 -8.08 -11.31
N ILE A 84 -14.27 -7.78 -10.04
CA ILE A 84 -13.96 -8.79 -9.05
C ILE A 84 -15.19 -9.65 -8.74
N GLN A 85 -16.38 -9.05 -8.66
CA GLN A 85 -17.63 -9.81 -8.45
C GLN A 85 -17.88 -10.81 -9.59
N LYS A 86 -17.48 -10.47 -10.82
CA LYS A 86 -17.67 -11.33 -11.99
C LYS A 86 -16.65 -12.47 -12.08
N TYR A 87 -15.40 -12.24 -11.70
CA TYR A 87 -14.28 -13.15 -11.96
C TYR A 87 -13.60 -13.69 -10.72
N GLY A 88 -13.99 -13.26 -9.53
CA GLY A 88 -13.38 -13.63 -8.28
C GLY A 88 -14.37 -13.66 -7.12
N ASN A 89 -13.87 -13.52 -5.92
CA ASN A 89 -14.68 -13.46 -4.70
C ASN A 89 -14.28 -12.24 -3.85
N ILE A 90 -15.29 -11.53 -3.34
CA ILE A 90 -15.12 -10.41 -2.39
C ILE A 90 -15.41 -10.92 -0.99
N PHE A 91 -14.52 -10.67 -0.05
CA PHE A 91 -14.62 -11.11 1.35
C PHE A 91 -15.17 -10.02 2.30
N ALA A 92 -15.54 -8.86 1.76
CA ALA A 92 -16.14 -7.77 2.52
C ALA A 92 -17.66 -7.97 2.60
N ASN A 93 -18.17 -8.22 3.82
CA ASN A 93 -19.61 -8.45 4.07
C ASN A 93 -20.27 -7.22 4.71
N GLU A 94 -19.52 -6.41 5.43
CA GLU A 94 -20.01 -5.24 6.15
C GLU A 94 -19.19 -3.99 5.80
N TRP A 95 -19.75 -2.78 6.03
CA TRP A 95 -19.06 -1.53 5.75
C TRP A 95 -17.72 -1.38 6.45
N GLN A 96 -17.57 -1.90 7.65
CA GLN A 96 -16.29 -1.91 8.37
C GLN A 96 -15.20 -2.72 7.66
N ASP A 97 -15.57 -3.67 6.81
CA ASP A 97 -14.62 -4.43 6.00
C ASP A 97 -13.97 -3.60 4.89
N TYR A 98 -14.58 -2.50 4.51
CA TYR A 98 -14.06 -1.57 3.50
C TYR A 98 -13.13 -0.50 4.07
N ALA A 99 -12.63 -0.68 5.30
CA ALA A 99 -11.70 0.28 5.88
C ALA A 99 -10.41 0.41 5.06
N ILE A 100 -10.05 1.65 4.71
CA ILE A 100 -8.86 1.97 3.90
C ILE A 100 -7.57 1.44 4.54
N GLN A 101 -7.51 1.40 5.88
CA GLN A 101 -6.37 0.90 6.65
C GLN A 101 -6.53 -0.56 7.04
N SER A 102 -6.95 -1.41 6.11
CA SER A 102 -6.99 -2.85 6.32
C SER A 102 -5.59 -3.46 6.20
N ASP A 103 -5.31 -4.47 7.00
CA ASP A 103 -4.12 -5.32 6.92
C ASP A 103 -4.40 -6.66 6.24
N LYS A 104 -5.61 -6.83 5.68
CA LYS A 104 -6.08 -8.02 4.99
C LYS A 104 -6.51 -7.67 3.57
N ALA A 105 -6.15 -8.51 2.60
CA ALA A 105 -6.75 -8.45 1.28
C ALA A 105 -8.25 -8.77 1.37
N ARG A 106 -9.07 -8.06 0.61
CA ARG A 106 -10.53 -8.14 0.68
C ARG A 106 -11.17 -8.90 -0.48
N PHE A 107 -10.36 -9.42 -1.36
CA PHE A 107 -10.83 -10.20 -2.51
C PHE A 107 -9.77 -11.18 -2.99
N THR A 108 -10.21 -12.11 -3.83
CA THR A 108 -9.35 -12.96 -4.65
C THR A 108 -9.85 -13.03 -6.08
N MET A 109 -8.97 -13.36 -7.02
CA MET A 109 -9.26 -13.57 -8.44
C MET A 109 -8.38 -14.73 -8.95
N PRO A 110 -8.66 -15.30 -10.14
CA PRO A 110 -7.68 -16.15 -10.82
C PRO A 110 -6.34 -15.42 -10.93
N ASP A 111 -5.25 -16.10 -10.68
CA ASP A 111 -3.88 -15.58 -10.70
C ASP A 111 -3.56 -14.46 -9.68
N TYR A 112 -4.42 -14.28 -8.68
CA TYR A 112 -4.24 -13.33 -7.59
C TYR A 112 -4.01 -14.06 -6.27
N ASP A 113 -2.82 -13.90 -5.69
CA ASP A 113 -2.46 -14.45 -4.37
C ASP A 113 -2.58 -13.37 -3.29
N PRO A 114 -3.64 -13.39 -2.45
CA PRO A 114 -3.82 -12.41 -1.38
C PRO A 114 -2.67 -12.40 -0.36
N ASP A 115 -2.07 -13.55 -0.07
CA ASP A 115 -0.98 -13.66 0.90
C ASP A 115 0.31 -13.04 0.36
N MET A 116 0.59 -13.20 -0.92
CA MET A 116 1.70 -12.53 -1.60
C MET A 116 1.52 -11.02 -1.58
N VAL A 117 0.32 -10.52 -1.86
CA VAL A 117 0.01 -9.08 -1.84
C VAL A 117 0.24 -8.49 -0.45
N VAL A 118 -0.28 -9.13 0.60
CA VAL A 118 -0.11 -8.68 1.99
C VAL A 118 1.37 -8.74 2.40
N ARG A 119 2.11 -9.76 1.97
CA ARG A 119 3.55 -9.88 2.23
C ARG A 119 4.32 -8.71 1.59
N LYS A 120 4.05 -8.39 0.31
CA LYS A 120 4.69 -7.27 -0.41
C LYS A 120 4.33 -5.92 0.19
N TRP A 121 3.11 -5.72 0.56
CA TRP A 121 2.66 -4.53 1.26
C TRP A 121 3.39 -4.33 2.62
N LYS A 122 3.50 -5.38 3.45
CA LYS A 122 4.27 -5.34 4.71
C LYS A 122 5.77 -5.09 4.45
N GLU A 123 6.31 -5.68 3.38
CA GLU A 123 7.70 -5.45 2.97
C GLU A 123 7.96 -3.99 2.60
N ALA A 124 7.04 -3.36 1.85
CA ALA A 124 7.16 -1.94 1.48
C ALA A 124 7.21 -1.04 2.71
N TYR A 125 6.34 -1.25 3.70
CA TYR A 125 6.39 -0.52 4.97
C TYR A 125 7.74 -0.68 5.68
N ARG A 126 8.25 -1.93 5.79
CA ARG A 126 9.53 -2.19 6.44
C ARG A 126 10.68 -1.52 5.70
N ARG A 127 10.73 -1.65 4.38
CA ARG A 127 11.78 -1.04 3.55
C ARG A 127 11.76 0.48 3.63
N PHE A 128 10.59 1.09 3.63
CA PHE A 128 10.45 2.54 3.66
C PHE A 128 10.74 3.13 5.04
N TYR A 129 10.25 2.52 6.12
CA TYR A 129 10.31 3.11 7.46
C TYR A 129 11.41 2.55 8.35
N LEU A 130 11.81 1.27 8.22
CA LEU A 130 12.79 0.66 9.12
C LEU A 130 14.19 0.53 8.53
N TYR A 131 14.30 0.18 7.25
CA TYR A 131 15.61 -0.10 6.64
C TYR A 131 16.31 1.17 6.13
N ARG A 132 15.89 2.32 6.63
CA ARG A 132 16.47 3.64 6.31
C ARG A 132 16.96 4.30 7.59
N PRO A 133 18.21 4.03 8.02
CA PRO A 133 18.73 4.45 9.31
C PRO A 133 18.64 5.97 9.52
N LYS A 134 18.83 6.78 8.48
CA LYS A 134 18.67 8.22 8.55
C LYS A 134 17.25 8.63 8.97
N ARG A 135 16.21 8.03 8.35
CA ARG A 135 14.81 8.30 8.71
C ARG A 135 14.45 7.81 10.10
N VAL A 136 14.96 6.64 10.48
CA VAL A 136 14.79 6.12 11.84
C VAL A 136 15.38 7.10 12.84
N TRP A 137 16.59 7.57 12.59
CA TRP A 137 17.28 8.54 13.45
C TRP A 137 16.53 9.87 13.55
N GLU A 138 16.10 10.45 12.42
CA GLU A 138 15.32 11.70 12.37
C GLU A 138 13.99 11.59 13.14
N LYS A 139 13.40 10.41 13.18
CA LYS A 139 12.16 10.16 13.93
C LYS A 139 12.39 9.97 15.42
N VAL A 140 13.39 9.17 15.79
CA VAL A 140 13.73 8.87 17.19
C VAL A 140 14.34 10.10 17.90
N SER A 141 15.04 10.96 17.18
CA SER A 141 15.62 12.19 17.74
C SER A 141 14.60 13.28 18.08
N LYS A 142 13.36 13.18 17.56
CA LYS A 142 12.29 14.14 17.88
C LYS A 142 11.64 13.81 19.22
N LYS A 143 11.51 14.81 20.11
CA LYS A 143 10.86 14.65 21.44
C LYS A 143 9.41 14.15 21.33
N SER A 144 8.67 14.54 20.28
CA SER A 144 7.32 14.08 20.00
C SER A 144 7.22 12.57 19.77
N PHE A 145 8.26 11.91 19.24
CA PHE A 145 8.30 10.47 19.08
C PHE A 145 8.09 9.74 20.41
N TRP A 146 8.77 10.19 21.45
CA TRP A 146 8.73 9.55 22.77
C TRP A 146 7.41 9.77 23.50
N THR A 147 6.72 10.88 23.24
CA THR A 147 5.39 11.14 23.79
C THR A 147 4.28 10.34 23.11
N GLU A 148 4.47 10.01 21.84
CA GLU A 148 3.51 9.23 21.04
C GLU A 148 3.85 7.73 20.96
N LEU A 149 4.92 7.30 21.61
CA LEU A 149 5.44 5.93 21.56
C LEU A 149 4.38 4.85 21.86
N PRO A 150 3.49 5.00 22.87
CA PRO A 150 2.50 3.98 23.18
C PRO A 150 1.54 3.70 22.02
N SER A 151 1.05 4.75 21.34
CA SER A 151 0.17 4.63 20.18
C SER A 151 0.91 4.10 18.95
N THR A 152 2.15 4.55 18.77
CA THR A 152 3.05 4.10 17.70
C THR A 152 3.40 2.61 17.83
N MET A 153 3.64 2.12 19.04
CA MET A 153 3.92 0.69 19.30
C MET A 153 2.73 -0.21 19.02
N THR A 154 1.51 0.23 19.33
CA THR A 154 0.29 -0.52 19.02
C THR A 154 0.12 -0.67 17.50
N ASN A 155 0.36 0.39 16.75
CA ASN A 155 0.32 0.35 15.29
C ASN A 155 1.51 -0.41 14.69
N ALA A 156 2.70 -0.29 15.27
CA ALA A 156 3.89 -0.99 14.82
C ALA A 156 3.75 -2.52 14.92
N LYS A 157 3.14 -3.06 15.99
CA LYS A 157 2.89 -4.50 16.12
C LYS A 157 2.16 -5.06 14.90
N ARG A 158 1.20 -4.31 14.36
CA ARG A 158 0.40 -4.71 13.20
C ARG A 158 1.22 -4.91 11.92
N PHE A 159 2.31 -4.15 11.75
CA PHE A 159 3.14 -4.16 10.55
C PHE A 159 4.43 -4.98 10.70
N PHE A 160 4.92 -5.16 11.92
CA PHE A 160 6.28 -5.65 12.16
C PHE A 160 6.36 -7.03 12.80
N LEU A 161 5.30 -7.50 13.47
CA LEU A 161 5.29 -8.86 13.98
C LEU A 161 4.81 -9.83 12.91
N PRO A 162 5.41 -11.03 12.82
CA PRO A 162 4.94 -12.09 11.94
C PRO A 162 3.65 -12.69 12.54
N GLU A 163 2.51 -12.08 12.27
CA GLU A 163 1.23 -12.76 12.52
C GLU A 163 0.95 -13.71 11.37
N LYS A 164 0.53 -14.93 11.70
CA LYS A 164 -0.11 -15.83 10.73
C LYS A 164 -1.32 -15.10 10.18
N VAL A 165 -1.29 -14.75 8.91
CA VAL A 165 -2.44 -14.15 8.23
C VAL A 165 -3.55 -15.21 8.29
N PRO A 166 -4.67 -14.98 8.99
CA PRO A 166 -5.79 -15.90 8.89
C PRO A 166 -6.31 -15.81 7.45
N VAL A 167 -6.19 -16.90 6.72
CA VAL A 167 -6.80 -17.04 5.40
C VAL A 167 -8.33 -17.01 5.63
N VAL A 168 -8.93 -15.85 5.41
CA VAL A 168 -10.38 -15.71 5.40
C VAL A 168 -10.84 -16.31 4.06
N GLY A 169 -11.43 -17.51 4.14
CA GLY A 169 -12.13 -18.06 2.98
C GLY A 169 -11.66 -19.41 2.44
N LYS A 170 -11.18 -20.33 3.30
CA LYS A 170 -11.45 -21.74 3.00
C LYS A 170 -12.83 -22.05 3.57
N ALA A 171 -13.86 -21.91 2.74
CA ALA A 171 -15.12 -22.58 2.99
C ALA A 171 -14.81 -24.07 3.05
N ASP A 172 -15.13 -24.68 4.18
CA ASP A 172 -15.16 -26.14 4.31
C ASP A 172 -16.10 -26.67 3.23
N ALA A 173 -15.55 -27.47 2.33
CA ALA A 173 -16.30 -28.23 1.33
C ALA A 173 -16.78 -29.54 1.97
#